data_9bcaa322619e6d72e2eb9aa4d26571c9
#
_entry.id   9bcaa322619e6d72e2eb9aa4d26571c9
#
_cell.length_a   1.000
_cell.length_b   1.000
_cell.length_c   1.000
_cell.angle_alpha   90.00
_cell.angle_beta   90.00
_cell.angle_gamma   90.00
#
_symmetry.space_group_name_H-M   'P 1'
#
loop_
_entity.id
_entity.type
_entity.pdbx_description
1 polymer ?
#
loop_
_entity_poly.entity_id
_entity_poly.type
_entity_poly.pdbx_seq_one_letter_code
_entity_poly.pdbx_strand_id
1 'polypeptide(L)'
;MGQKVNPHGIRLGIVKTWDAKWYAGKDYAANLHEDIKIRRHLKNLLQSSGVSKIETERSKNRLKLTIHTAKPGMVIGRGGSGIEQIKAGLKKFTNSNIDISIEEIENPDMDATLVAENIAGSLERRIAFRRAMKQAVGRTMRLGAKGIKIMCSGRLGGAEIARSESYREGSIPLHTLRADIDYGTAEAATTYGRIGIKVWIFKGEVLPERKQPVAAVEGSEA
;
A
#
# COMPACT_ATOMS: atom_id res chain seq x y z
N MET A 1 -1.39 26.68 -8.58
CA MET A 1 -1.42 25.75 -7.43
C MET A 1 -0.13 24.95 -7.40
N GLY A 2 0.52 24.79 -6.22
CA GLY A 2 1.77 24.07 -6.10
C GLY A 2 1.64 22.57 -6.36
N GLN A 3 2.75 21.95 -6.77
CA GLN A 3 2.87 20.51 -6.96
C GLN A 3 2.67 19.77 -5.62
N LYS A 4 1.93 18.65 -5.64
CA LYS A 4 1.71 17.84 -4.45
C LYS A 4 2.73 16.70 -4.41
N VAL A 5 3.47 16.60 -3.31
CA VAL A 5 4.43 15.51 -3.07
C VAL A 5 3.68 14.25 -2.61
N ASN A 6 4.23 13.08 -2.95
CA ASN A 6 3.71 11.81 -2.45
C ASN A 6 3.87 11.74 -0.92
N PRO A 7 2.78 11.51 -0.15
CA PRO A 7 2.85 11.47 1.31
C PRO A 7 3.77 10.40 1.87
N HIS A 8 3.89 9.27 1.18
CA HIS A 8 4.81 8.20 1.56
C HIS A 8 6.27 8.66 1.37
N GLY A 9 6.59 9.24 0.21
CA GLY A 9 7.96 9.68 -0.12
C GLY A 9 8.52 10.72 0.85
N ILE A 10 7.70 11.70 1.28
CA ILE A 10 8.16 12.75 2.21
C ILE A 10 8.38 12.22 3.64
N ARG A 11 7.84 11.04 3.98
CA ARG A 11 7.93 10.41 5.31
C ARG A 11 8.94 9.26 5.37
N LEU A 12 9.63 8.98 4.28
CA LEU A 12 10.69 7.97 4.25
C LEU A 12 11.82 8.37 5.21
N GLY A 13 12.26 7.40 6.02
CA GLY A 13 13.28 7.62 7.05
C GLY A 13 12.79 8.31 8.33
N ILE A 14 11.52 8.74 8.41
CA ILE A 14 10.91 9.34 9.61
C ILE A 14 9.88 8.39 10.21
N VAL A 15 8.78 8.13 9.48
CA VAL A 15 7.68 7.25 9.90
C VAL A 15 7.57 6.02 9.00
N LYS A 16 7.91 6.17 7.72
CA LYS A 16 7.84 5.11 6.71
C LYS A 16 9.23 4.60 6.34
N THR A 17 9.29 3.34 5.92
CA THR A 17 10.48 2.69 5.39
C THR A 17 10.28 2.33 3.93
N TRP A 18 11.36 1.94 3.25
CA TRP A 18 11.33 1.49 1.87
C TRP A 18 10.68 0.10 1.76
N ASP A 19 9.94 -0.13 0.67
CA ASP A 19 9.40 -1.47 0.35
C ASP A 19 10.48 -2.41 -0.20
N ALA A 20 11.59 -1.85 -0.71
CA ALA A 20 12.75 -2.60 -1.15
C ALA A 20 13.89 -2.41 -0.14
N LYS A 21 14.27 -3.48 0.55
CA LYS A 21 15.28 -3.47 1.62
C LYS A 21 16.50 -4.24 1.14
N TRP A 22 17.26 -3.65 0.21
CA TRP A 22 18.49 -4.22 -0.31
C TRP A 22 19.43 -3.14 -0.84
N TYR A 23 20.70 -3.48 -0.94
CA TYR A 23 21.77 -2.64 -1.49
C TYR A 23 22.49 -3.40 -2.61
N ALA A 24 22.81 -2.71 -3.70
CA ALA A 24 23.64 -3.23 -4.79
C ALA A 24 24.49 -2.12 -5.39
N GLY A 25 25.66 -2.49 -5.89
CA GLY A 25 26.56 -1.59 -6.61
C GLY A 25 26.25 -1.59 -8.12
N LYS A 26 27.07 -2.30 -8.90
CA LYS A 26 26.96 -2.35 -10.37
C LYS A 26 25.67 -2.97 -10.88
N ASP A 27 25.13 -3.93 -10.14
CA ASP A 27 23.93 -4.71 -10.54
C ASP A 27 22.60 -4.04 -10.10
N TYR A 28 22.66 -2.79 -9.61
CA TYR A 28 21.49 -2.08 -9.11
C TYR A 28 20.34 -2.00 -10.13
N ALA A 29 20.67 -1.60 -11.37
CA ALA A 29 19.67 -1.45 -12.43
C ALA A 29 19.00 -2.77 -12.79
N ALA A 30 19.77 -3.86 -12.90
CA ALA A 30 19.25 -5.20 -13.22
C ALA A 30 18.30 -5.67 -12.11
N ASN A 31 18.72 -5.60 -10.85
CA ASN A 31 17.91 -5.98 -9.69
C ASN A 31 16.61 -5.16 -9.58
N LEU A 32 16.69 -3.85 -9.84
CA LEU A 32 15.52 -2.98 -9.80
C LEU A 32 14.49 -3.37 -10.89
N HIS A 33 14.98 -3.66 -12.12
CA HIS A 33 14.09 -4.10 -13.19
C HIS A 33 13.45 -5.47 -12.90
N GLU A 34 14.18 -6.38 -12.28
CA GLU A 34 13.61 -7.64 -11.81
C GLU A 34 12.50 -7.40 -10.78
N ASP A 35 12.75 -6.59 -9.75
CA ASP A 35 11.77 -6.28 -8.70
C ASP A 35 10.49 -5.67 -9.29
N ILE A 36 10.61 -4.75 -10.24
CA ILE A 36 9.47 -4.14 -10.92
C ILE A 36 8.65 -5.20 -11.69
N LYS A 37 9.32 -6.12 -12.41
CA LYS A 37 8.65 -7.21 -13.14
C LYS A 37 7.95 -8.17 -12.19
N ILE A 38 8.62 -8.56 -11.09
CA ILE A 38 8.08 -9.44 -10.06
C ILE A 38 6.84 -8.82 -9.41
N ARG A 39 6.92 -7.57 -8.96
CA ARG A 39 5.81 -6.87 -8.32
C ARG A 39 4.60 -6.74 -9.25
N ARG A 40 4.81 -6.39 -10.52
CA ARG A 40 3.73 -6.32 -11.52
C ARG A 40 3.09 -7.68 -11.75
N HIS A 41 3.89 -8.73 -11.91
CA HIS A 41 3.40 -10.09 -12.12
C HIS A 41 2.57 -10.57 -10.93
N LEU A 42 3.07 -10.38 -9.71
CA LEU A 42 2.37 -10.74 -8.48
C LEU A 42 1.07 -9.95 -8.30
N LYS A 43 1.09 -8.64 -8.56
CA LYS A 43 -0.11 -7.81 -8.44
C LYS A 43 -1.21 -8.24 -9.42
N ASN A 44 -0.84 -8.59 -10.65
CA ASN A 44 -1.79 -9.10 -11.65
C ASN A 44 -2.33 -10.48 -11.28
N LEU A 45 -1.47 -11.39 -10.80
CA LEU A 45 -1.86 -12.75 -10.42
C LEU A 45 -2.78 -12.76 -9.19
N LEU A 46 -2.52 -11.87 -8.23
CA LEU A 46 -3.17 -11.83 -6.93
C LEU A 46 -4.22 -10.71 -6.80
N GLN A 47 -4.72 -10.20 -7.91
CA GLN A 47 -5.69 -9.09 -7.92
C GLN A 47 -6.94 -9.39 -7.06
N SER A 48 -7.43 -10.64 -7.06
CA SER A 48 -8.59 -11.06 -6.28
C SER A 48 -8.32 -11.20 -4.78
N SER A 49 -7.05 -11.33 -4.39
CA SER A 49 -6.65 -11.54 -2.99
C SER A 49 -6.52 -10.24 -2.19
N GLY A 50 -6.57 -9.09 -2.85
CA GLY A 50 -6.42 -7.77 -2.20
C GLY A 50 -5.01 -7.58 -1.62
N VAL A 51 -4.02 -7.45 -2.50
CA VAL A 51 -2.62 -7.20 -2.13
C VAL A 51 -2.39 -5.70 -1.98
N SER A 52 -2.03 -5.26 -0.77
CA SER A 52 -1.71 -3.86 -0.48
C SER A 52 -0.30 -3.49 -0.95
N LYS A 53 0.71 -4.14 -0.39
CA LYS A 53 2.11 -3.90 -0.73
C LYS A 53 2.89 -5.21 -0.80
N ILE A 54 4.02 -5.15 -1.51
CA ILE A 54 4.97 -6.25 -1.64
C ILE A 54 6.34 -5.72 -1.23
N GLU A 55 6.87 -6.21 -0.12
CA GLU A 55 8.22 -5.89 0.30
C GLU A 55 9.22 -6.89 -0.30
N THR A 56 10.38 -6.39 -0.68
CA THR A 56 11.45 -7.21 -1.28
C THR A 56 12.74 -7.05 -0.49
N GLU A 57 13.29 -8.15 -0.01
CA GLU A 57 14.60 -8.21 0.64
C GLU A 57 15.52 -9.09 -0.20
N ARG A 58 16.71 -8.58 -0.55
CA ARG A 58 17.70 -9.34 -1.31
C ARG A 58 18.96 -9.57 -0.49
N SER A 59 19.42 -10.80 -0.48
CA SER A 59 20.70 -11.20 0.12
C SER A 59 21.38 -12.17 -0.83
N LYS A 60 22.55 -11.81 -1.36
CA LYS A 60 23.34 -12.60 -2.33
C LYS A 60 22.47 -13.41 -3.33
N ASN A 61 22.13 -14.67 -3.00
CA ASN A 61 21.35 -15.58 -3.85
C ASN A 61 19.93 -15.85 -3.33
N ARG A 62 19.44 -15.08 -2.37
CA ARG A 62 18.10 -15.21 -1.80
C ARG A 62 17.27 -13.96 -2.04
N LEU A 63 16.05 -14.16 -2.51
CA LEU A 63 15.03 -13.13 -2.66
C LEU A 63 13.87 -13.47 -1.72
N LYS A 64 13.72 -12.70 -0.64
CA LYS A 64 12.57 -12.81 0.27
C LYS A 64 11.51 -11.80 -0.16
N LEU A 65 10.30 -12.29 -0.38
CA LEU A 65 9.14 -11.50 -0.74
C LEU A 65 8.13 -11.57 0.39
N THR A 66 7.82 -10.44 0.99
CA THR A 66 6.73 -10.34 1.99
C THR A 66 5.52 -9.71 1.32
N ILE A 67 4.42 -10.46 1.23
CA ILE A 67 3.18 -10.05 0.58
C ILE A 67 2.16 -9.71 1.67
N HIS A 68 1.78 -8.44 1.74
CA HIS A 68 0.71 -7.98 2.63
C HIS A 68 -0.63 -8.08 1.91
N THR A 69 -1.53 -8.92 2.41
CA THR A 69 -2.81 -9.23 1.77
C THR A 69 -3.97 -9.24 2.76
N ALA A 70 -5.15 -8.87 2.28
CA ALA A 70 -6.39 -8.97 3.06
C ALA A 70 -6.95 -10.40 3.14
N LYS A 71 -6.53 -11.31 2.22
CA LYS A 71 -7.06 -12.67 2.13
C LYS A 71 -5.91 -13.68 1.98
N PRO A 72 -5.15 -13.97 3.05
CA PRO A 72 -4.00 -14.86 2.97
C PRO A 72 -4.35 -16.27 2.48
N GLY A 73 -5.51 -16.80 2.84
CA GLY A 73 -5.94 -18.12 2.40
C GLY A 73 -6.04 -18.28 0.88
N MET A 74 -6.39 -17.21 0.15
CA MET A 74 -6.43 -17.24 -1.32
C MET A 74 -5.03 -17.27 -1.95
N VAL A 75 -4.06 -16.67 -1.29
CA VAL A 75 -2.66 -16.64 -1.75
C VAL A 75 -1.97 -17.97 -1.45
N ILE A 76 -2.20 -18.54 -0.28
CA ILE A 76 -1.63 -19.83 0.14
C ILE A 76 -2.19 -20.96 -0.72
N GLY A 77 -3.51 -20.94 -0.98
CA GLY A 77 -4.19 -22.01 -1.68
C GLY A 77 -4.33 -23.29 -0.86
N ARG A 78 -4.98 -24.30 -1.41
CA ARG A 78 -5.17 -25.60 -0.73
C ARG A 78 -3.83 -26.32 -0.60
N GLY A 79 -3.42 -26.62 0.64
CA GLY A 79 -2.17 -27.33 0.92
C GLY A 79 -0.90 -26.62 0.45
N GLY A 80 -0.93 -25.29 0.24
CA GLY A 80 0.24 -24.53 -0.20
C GLY A 80 0.45 -24.46 -1.71
N SER A 81 -0.45 -25.05 -2.51
CA SER A 81 -0.33 -25.08 -3.98
C SER A 81 -0.25 -23.69 -4.63
N GLY A 82 -0.89 -22.68 -4.05
CA GLY A 82 -0.83 -21.30 -4.52
C GLY A 82 0.59 -20.73 -4.44
N ILE A 83 1.28 -20.95 -3.32
CA ILE A 83 2.67 -20.49 -3.12
C ILE A 83 3.60 -21.18 -4.11
N GLU A 84 3.41 -22.48 -4.36
CA GLU A 84 4.23 -23.22 -5.32
C GLU A 84 4.04 -22.70 -6.76
N GLN A 85 2.80 -22.42 -7.16
CA GLN A 85 2.50 -21.81 -8.45
C GLN A 85 3.14 -20.42 -8.61
N ILE A 86 3.08 -19.60 -7.56
CA ILE A 86 3.73 -18.29 -7.52
C ILE A 86 5.25 -18.46 -7.67
N LYS A 87 5.88 -19.35 -6.90
CA LYS A 87 7.32 -19.63 -6.98
C LYS A 87 7.72 -20.10 -8.38
N ALA A 88 6.94 -21.00 -8.98
CA ALA A 88 7.18 -21.48 -10.34
C ALA A 88 7.08 -20.36 -11.39
N GLY A 89 6.08 -19.47 -11.24
CA GLY A 89 5.92 -18.29 -12.09
C GLY A 89 7.08 -17.31 -11.99
N LEU A 90 7.59 -17.09 -10.77
CA LEU A 90 8.67 -16.16 -10.49
C LEU A 90 10.06 -16.65 -10.95
N LYS A 91 10.28 -17.96 -11.02
CA LYS A 91 11.54 -18.54 -11.56
C LYS A 91 11.84 -18.10 -12.99
N LYS A 92 10.84 -17.60 -13.74
CA LYS A 92 11.04 -17.04 -15.08
C LYS A 92 11.73 -15.67 -15.07
N PHE A 93 11.69 -14.97 -13.95
CA PHE A 93 12.21 -13.60 -13.83
C PHE A 93 13.52 -13.52 -13.05
N THR A 94 13.80 -14.48 -12.17
CA THR A 94 15.00 -14.49 -11.32
C THR A 94 15.57 -15.90 -11.18
N ASN A 95 16.89 -15.98 -11.07
CA ASN A 95 17.63 -17.21 -10.79
C ASN A 95 17.90 -17.41 -9.28
N SER A 96 17.51 -16.44 -8.45
CA SER A 96 17.71 -16.49 -7.00
C SER A 96 16.74 -17.45 -6.33
N ASN A 97 17.10 -17.98 -5.17
CA ASN A 97 16.17 -18.72 -4.30
C ASN A 97 15.09 -17.78 -3.78
N ILE A 98 13.81 -18.15 -3.98
CA ILE A 98 12.67 -17.33 -3.65
C ILE A 98 12.03 -17.87 -2.37
N ASP A 99 12.00 -17.02 -1.34
CA ASP A 99 11.26 -17.24 -0.11
C ASP A 99 10.05 -16.28 -0.08
N ILE A 100 8.85 -16.84 0.16
CA ILE A 100 7.61 -16.04 0.21
C ILE A 100 7.07 -16.12 1.63
N SER A 101 6.93 -14.94 2.24
CA SER A 101 6.21 -14.73 3.50
C SER A 101 4.90 -14.02 3.19
N ILE A 102 3.82 -14.40 3.87
CA ILE A 102 2.50 -13.78 3.71
C ILE A 102 2.13 -13.17 5.04
N GLU A 103 1.81 -11.88 5.02
CA GLU A 103 1.33 -11.15 6.17
C GLU A 103 -0.12 -10.72 5.95
N GLU A 104 -0.94 -11.00 6.94
CA GLU A 104 -2.35 -10.64 6.93
C GLU A 104 -2.55 -9.18 7.32
N ILE A 105 -3.44 -8.50 6.62
CA ILE A 105 -3.89 -7.15 6.97
C ILE A 105 -5.19 -7.29 7.76
N GLU A 106 -5.14 -7.07 9.07
CA GLU A 106 -6.31 -7.19 9.96
C GLU A 106 -7.47 -6.30 9.52
N ASN A 107 -7.19 -5.07 9.11
CA ASN A 107 -8.19 -4.07 8.75
C ASN A 107 -8.02 -3.56 7.31
N PRO A 108 -8.57 -4.23 6.29
CA PRO A 108 -8.44 -3.83 4.89
C PRO A 108 -9.00 -2.43 4.58
N ASP A 109 -10.04 -2.01 5.28
CA ASP A 109 -10.64 -0.68 5.11
C ASP A 109 -9.80 0.45 5.77
N MET A 110 -8.70 0.12 6.48
CA MET A 110 -7.70 1.08 6.98
C MET A 110 -6.43 1.13 6.10
N ASP A 111 -6.38 0.37 5.02
CA ASP A 111 -5.30 0.40 4.05
C ASP A 111 -5.71 1.21 2.82
N ALA A 112 -4.94 2.26 2.51
CA ALA A 112 -5.30 3.20 1.46
C ALA A 112 -5.32 2.56 0.06
N THR A 113 -4.43 1.58 -0.19
CA THR A 113 -4.37 0.88 -1.48
C THR A 113 -5.60 0.01 -1.69
N LEU A 114 -5.97 -0.78 -0.66
CA LEU A 114 -7.13 -1.67 -0.73
C LEU A 114 -8.45 -0.89 -0.83
N VAL A 115 -8.57 0.22 -0.11
CA VAL A 115 -9.72 1.12 -0.22
C VAL A 115 -9.82 1.72 -1.63
N ALA A 116 -8.70 2.14 -2.23
CA ALA A 116 -8.68 2.66 -3.59
C ALA A 116 -9.11 1.60 -4.61
N GLU A 117 -8.60 0.36 -4.50
CA GLU A 117 -8.96 -0.76 -5.36
C GLU A 117 -10.44 -1.16 -5.20
N ASN A 118 -10.98 -1.13 -3.98
CA ASN A 118 -12.40 -1.41 -3.71
C ASN A 118 -13.32 -0.37 -4.36
N ILE A 119 -12.93 0.92 -4.31
CA ILE A 119 -13.65 1.98 -5.00
C ILE A 119 -13.57 1.77 -6.52
N ALA A 120 -12.38 1.45 -7.06
CA ALA A 120 -12.19 1.17 -8.48
C ALA A 120 -13.11 0.05 -8.96
N GLY A 121 -13.12 -1.09 -8.27
CA GLY A 121 -14.02 -2.20 -8.59
C GLY A 121 -15.51 -1.86 -8.44
N SER A 122 -15.88 -0.92 -7.57
CA SER A 122 -17.24 -0.41 -7.45
C SER A 122 -17.64 0.44 -8.67
N LEU A 123 -16.72 1.28 -9.16
CA LEU A 123 -16.94 2.10 -10.36
C LEU A 123 -17.04 1.24 -11.62
N GLU A 124 -16.23 0.20 -11.75
CA GLU A 124 -16.30 -0.78 -12.85
C GLU A 124 -17.64 -1.52 -12.88
N ARG A 125 -18.20 -1.79 -11.71
CA ARG A 125 -19.55 -2.34 -11.54
C ARG A 125 -20.68 -1.31 -11.71
N ARG A 126 -20.36 -0.12 -12.22
CA ARG A 126 -21.30 0.98 -12.49
C ARG A 126 -22.03 1.51 -11.25
N ILE A 127 -21.45 1.39 -10.07
CA ILE A 127 -21.97 2.03 -8.86
C ILE A 127 -21.69 3.53 -8.95
N ALA A 128 -22.65 4.37 -8.56
CA ALA A 128 -22.49 5.81 -8.56
C ALA A 128 -21.28 6.22 -7.70
N PHE A 129 -20.33 6.96 -8.27
CA PHE A 129 -19.06 7.31 -7.65
C PHE A 129 -19.25 8.01 -6.29
N ARG A 130 -20.26 8.89 -6.14
CA ARG A 130 -20.57 9.56 -4.87
C ARG A 130 -20.95 8.56 -3.78
N ARG A 131 -21.71 7.53 -4.13
CA ARG A 131 -22.10 6.47 -3.20
C ARG A 131 -20.91 5.63 -2.80
N ALA A 132 -20.08 5.22 -3.75
CA ALA A 132 -18.87 4.44 -3.49
C ALA A 132 -17.90 5.19 -2.56
N MET A 133 -17.64 6.47 -2.84
CA MET A 133 -16.76 7.31 -2.01
C MET A 133 -17.30 7.49 -0.59
N LYS A 134 -18.59 7.86 -0.43
CA LYS A 134 -19.20 8.05 0.90
C LYS A 134 -19.21 6.76 1.72
N GLN A 135 -19.49 5.63 1.08
CA GLN A 135 -19.48 4.32 1.74
C GLN A 135 -18.09 3.94 2.21
N ALA A 136 -17.04 4.19 1.41
CA ALA A 136 -15.66 3.95 1.80
C ALA A 136 -15.25 4.85 2.97
N VAL A 137 -15.56 6.16 2.91
CA VAL A 137 -15.30 7.10 4.00
C VAL A 137 -15.95 6.63 5.30
N GLY A 138 -17.24 6.27 5.27
CA GLY A 138 -17.96 5.83 6.47
C GLY A 138 -17.41 4.54 7.07
N ARG A 139 -16.92 3.58 6.24
CA ARG A 139 -16.28 2.35 6.75
C ARG A 139 -14.96 2.64 7.44
N THR A 140 -14.09 3.40 6.78
CA THR A 140 -12.78 3.74 7.33
C THR A 140 -12.87 4.54 8.63
N MET A 141 -13.81 5.50 8.72
CA MET A 141 -14.01 6.28 9.94
C MET A 141 -14.54 5.45 11.10
N ARG A 142 -15.42 4.46 10.85
CA ARG A 142 -15.91 3.52 11.88
C ARG A 142 -14.81 2.64 12.47
N LEU A 143 -13.78 2.33 11.69
CA LEU A 143 -12.61 1.57 12.16
C LEU A 143 -11.60 2.41 12.96
N GLY A 144 -11.89 3.70 13.19
CA GLY A 144 -11.09 4.57 14.04
C GLY A 144 -9.98 5.35 13.31
N ALA A 145 -10.04 5.48 12.00
CA ALA A 145 -9.17 6.41 11.28
C ALA A 145 -9.43 7.85 11.75
N LYS A 146 -8.37 8.63 11.98
CA LYS A 146 -8.48 10.04 12.41
C LYS A 146 -8.88 10.98 11.28
N GLY A 147 -8.77 10.51 10.05
CA GLY A 147 -9.23 11.24 8.88
C GLY A 147 -8.98 10.50 7.58
N ILE A 148 -9.84 10.76 6.61
CA ILE A 148 -9.75 10.20 5.26
C ILE A 148 -10.06 11.26 4.21
N LYS A 149 -9.33 11.20 3.09
CA LYS A 149 -9.62 11.97 1.87
C LYS A 149 -9.58 11.03 0.68
N ILE A 150 -10.63 11.08 -0.11
CA ILE A 150 -10.73 10.34 -1.36
C ILE A 150 -10.91 11.35 -2.49
N MET A 151 -10.18 11.17 -3.59
CA MET A 151 -10.33 11.98 -4.80
C MET A 151 -10.49 11.06 -6.00
N CYS A 152 -11.55 11.28 -6.76
CA CYS A 152 -11.77 10.64 -8.05
C CYS A 152 -11.65 11.66 -9.16
N SER A 153 -10.93 11.32 -10.23
CA SER A 153 -10.65 12.21 -11.37
C SER A 153 -10.87 11.47 -12.68
N GLY A 154 -11.52 12.10 -13.62
CA GLY A 154 -11.82 11.55 -14.94
C GLY A 154 -13.24 11.88 -15.40
N ARG A 155 -13.77 11.11 -16.32
CA ARG A 155 -15.15 11.24 -16.83
C ARG A 155 -16.15 10.64 -15.85
N LEU A 156 -16.38 11.33 -14.73
CA LEU A 156 -17.23 10.87 -13.65
C LEU A 156 -18.69 10.77 -14.09
N GLY A 157 -19.26 9.57 -13.96
CA GLY A 157 -20.64 9.28 -14.39
C GLY A 157 -20.86 9.32 -15.91
N GLY A 158 -19.79 9.22 -16.72
CA GLY A 158 -19.86 9.24 -18.18
C GLY A 158 -19.90 10.65 -18.77
N ALA A 159 -19.67 11.70 -17.97
CA ALA A 159 -19.64 13.08 -18.47
C ALA A 159 -18.57 13.26 -19.56
N GLU A 160 -18.85 14.09 -20.59
CA GLU A 160 -17.88 14.36 -21.67
C GLU A 160 -16.63 15.07 -21.15
N ILE A 161 -16.82 16.04 -20.27
CA ILE A 161 -15.74 16.82 -19.69
C ILE A 161 -15.27 16.12 -18.41
N ALA A 162 -13.98 15.80 -18.33
CA ALA A 162 -13.36 15.24 -17.15
C ALA A 162 -13.37 16.26 -16.01
N ARG A 163 -13.65 15.78 -14.81
CA ARG A 163 -13.60 16.58 -13.59
C ARG A 163 -13.04 15.79 -12.43
N SER A 164 -12.67 16.50 -11.37
CA SER A 164 -12.20 15.90 -10.12
C SER A 164 -13.17 16.23 -9.00
N GLU A 165 -13.63 15.20 -8.29
CA GLU A 165 -14.41 15.38 -7.07
C GLU A 165 -13.67 14.75 -5.88
N SER A 166 -13.73 15.40 -4.72
CA SER A 166 -13.09 14.90 -3.51
C SER A 166 -14.04 14.95 -2.32
N TYR A 167 -13.99 13.88 -1.50
CA TYR A 167 -14.63 13.84 -0.20
C TYR A 167 -13.56 13.75 0.88
N ARG A 168 -13.78 14.46 1.98
CA ARG A 168 -12.89 14.49 3.12
C ARG A 168 -13.69 14.45 4.41
N GLU A 169 -13.21 13.64 5.36
CA GLU A 169 -13.75 13.57 6.71
C GLU A 169 -12.59 13.47 7.70
N GLY A 170 -12.71 14.16 8.82
CA GLY A 170 -11.64 14.24 9.81
C GLY A 170 -10.47 15.13 9.40
N SER A 171 -9.33 14.98 10.09
CA SER A 171 -8.10 15.75 9.87
C SER A 171 -7.11 14.97 9.01
N ILE A 172 -6.39 15.65 8.11
CA ILE A 172 -5.32 15.04 7.31
C ILE A 172 -4.16 16.02 7.23
N PRO A 173 -3.25 15.99 8.19
CA PRO A 173 -2.13 16.92 8.27
C PRO A 173 -1.01 16.50 7.30
N LEU A 174 -1.12 16.85 6.02
CA LEU A 174 -0.17 16.43 4.98
C LEU A 174 1.24 17.00 5.21
N HIS A 175 1.36 18.17 5.84
CA HIS A 175 2.65 18.82 6.11
C HIS A 175 3.32 18.35 7.41
N THR A 176 2.59 17.70 8.30
CA THR A 176 3.15 17.16 9.55
C THR A 176 3.87 15.85 9.27
N LEU A 177 5.19 15.82 9.41
CA LEU A 177 6.03 14.67 9.07
C LEU A 177 5.84 13.48 10.02
N ARG A 178 5.54 13.75 11.29
CA ARG A 178 5.26 12.71 12.30
C ARG A 178 3.89 12.04 12.13
N ALA A 179 3.02 12.60 11.27
CA ALA A 179 1.70 12.00 11.00
C ALA A 179 1.85 10.76 10.13
N ASP A 180 1.31 9.62 10.58
CA ASP A 180 1.22 8.40 9.80
C ASP A 180 0.07 8.52 8.81
N ILE A 181 0.41 8.85 7.57
CA ILE A 181 -0.54 8.95 6.46
C ILE A 181 -0.25 7.82 5.48
N ASP A 182 -1.25 6.98 5.29
CA ASP A 182 -1.24 5.97 4.26
C ASP A 182 -1.80 6.54 2.95
N TYR A 183 -1.21 6.14 1.82
CA TYR A 183 -1.56 6.67 0.50
C TYR A 183 -1.66 5.56 -0.52
N GLY A 184 -2.81 5.46 -1.16
CA GLY A 184 -3.07 4.50 -2.22
C GLY A 184 -3.63 5.15 -3.49
N THR A 185 -3.29 4.55 -4.62
CA THR A 185 -3.82 4.93 -5.92
C THR A 185 -4.35 3.72 -6.65
N ALA A 186 -5.48 3.89 -7.33
CA ALA A 186 -6.04 2.88 -8.22
C ALA A 186 -6.66 3.53 -9.45
N GLU A 187 -6.81 2.76 -10.51
CA GLU A 187 -7.50 3.17 -11.73
C GLU A 187 -8.67 2.24 -11.98
N ALA A 188 -9.84 2.81 -12.23
CA ALA A 188 -11.01 2.07 -12.68
C ALA A 188 -11.13 2.15 -14.21
N ALA A 189 -11.19 1.01 -14.87
CA ALA A 189 -11.39 0.91 -16.31
C ALA A 189 -12.90 0.92 -16.60
N THR A 190 -13.43 2.05 -17.06
CA THR A 190 -14.84 2.19 -17.42
C THR A 190 -15.02 2.25 -18.93
N THR A 191 -16.26 2.05 -19.41
CA THR A 191 -16.59 2.16 -20.85
C THR A 191 -16.30 3.53 -21.44
N TYR A 192 -16.28 4.57 -20.60
CA TYR A 192 -16.02 5.96 -21.02
C TYR A 192 -14.56 6.41 -20.81
N GLY A 193 -13.68 5.50 -20.40
CA GLY A 193 -12.27 5.77 -20.15
C GLY A 193 -11.85 5.38 -18.74
N ARG A 194 -10.64 5.77 -18.34
CA ARG A 194 -10.09 5.49 -17.02
C ARG A 194 -10.42 6.60 -16.03
N ILE A 195 -10.80 6.20 -14.82
CA ILE A 195 -11.02 7.08 -13.68
C ILE A 195 -9.90 6.82 -12.67
N GLY A 196 -9.09 7.84 -12.40
CA GLY A 196 -8.04 7.79 -11.38
C GLY A 196 -8.61 8.03 -9.99
N ILE A 197 -8.24 7.20 -9.03
CA ILE A 197 -8.64 7.28 -7.64
C ILE A 197 -7.40 7.47 -6.78
N LYS A 198 -7.46 8.42 -5.86
CA LYS A 198 -6.42 8.68 -4.87
C LYS A 198 -7.03 8.70 -3.49
N VAL A 199 -6.44 7.95 -2.56
CA VAL A 199 -6.91 7.82 -1.19
C VAL A 199 -5.80 8.19 -0.22
N TRP A 200 -6.11 8.98 0.78
CA TRP A 200 -5.24 9.33 1.92
C TRP A 200 -5.96 8.95 3.19
N ILE A 201 -5.33 8.16 4.04
CA ILE A 201 -5.86 7.76 5.35
C ILE A 201 -4.88 8.20 6.42
N PHE A 202 -5.34 8.99 7.37
CA PHE A 202 -4.58 9.39 8.53
C PHE A 202 -4.85 8.44 9.69
N LYS A 203 -3.86 7.65 10.07
CA LYS A 203 -3.95 6.67 11.17
C LYS A 203 -3.68 7.30 12.53
N GLY A 204 -2.78 8.27 12.59
CA GLY A 204 -2.40 8.95 13.83
C GLY A 204 -1.02 9.60 13.74
N GLU A 205 -0.53 10.12 14.85
CA GLU A 205 0.83 10.65 14.95
C GLU A 205 1.73 9.63 15.63
N VAL A 206 2.93 9.43 15.08
CA VAL A 206 3.99 8.63 15.66
C VAL A 206 4.93 9.59 16.39
N LEU A 207 4.90 9.57 17.71
CA LEU A 207 5.81 10.33 18.52
C LEU A 207 7.06 9.51 18.82
N PRO A 208 8.27 10.12 18.82
CA PRO A 208 9.47 9.41 19.22
C PRO A 208 9.33 8.98 20.68
N GLU A 209 9.64 7.73 20.97
CA GLU A 209 9.74 7.23 22.32
C GLU A 209 10.79 8.03 23.08
N ARG A 210 10.41 8.67 24.18
CA ARG A 210 11.38 9.27 25.08
C ARG A 210 12.21 8.13 25.68
N LYS A 211 13.47 8.00 25.26
CA LYS A 211 14.43 7.15 25.96
C LYS A 211 14.46 7.65 27.42
N GLN A 212 13.92 6.86 28.34
CA GLN A 212 14.12 7.15 29.75
C GLN A 212 15.62 7.18 29.99
N PRO A 213 16.15 8.23 30.67
CA PRO A 213 17.57 8.21 31.03
C PRO A 213 17.78 6.96 31.88
N VAL A 214 18.71 6.12 31.45
CA VAL A 214 19.15 4.98 32.25
C VAL A 214 19.63 5.60 33.56
N ALA A 215 18.92 5.32 34.65
CA ALA A 215 19.33 5.74 35.97
C ALA A 215 20.75 5.20 36.18
N ALA A 216 21.70 6.10 36.36
CA ALA A 216 23.06 5.74 36.71
C ALA A 216 22.96 4.94 38.00
N VAL A 217 23.31 3.65 37.95
CA VAL A 217 23.52 2.83 39.13
C VAL A 217 24.75 3.43 39.79
N GLU A 218 24.53 4.30 40.77
CA GLU A 218 25.59 4.73 41.68
C GLU A 218 26.06 3.46 42.39
N GLY A 219 27.26 3.04 42.06
CA GLY A 219 27.94 1.99 42.76
C GLY A 219 28.17 2.40 44.21
N SER A 220 27.52 1.71 45.11
CA SER A 220 27.90 1.73 46.52
C SER A 220 29.17 0.90 46.65
N GLU A 221 30.32 1.54 46.59
CA GLU A 221 31.51 1.04 47.25
C GLU A 221 31.40 1.34 48.75
N ALA A 222 31.37 0.32 49.56
CA ALA A 222 31.74 0.33 50.95
C ALA A 222 32.27 -1.06 51.34
#